data_536505d465bb67228c098686abc46565
#
_entry.id   536505d465bb67228c098686abc46565
#
_cell.length_a   1.000
_cell.length_b   1.000
_cell.length_c   1.000
_cell.angle_alpha   90.00
_cell.angle_beta   90.00
_cell.angle_gamma   90.00
#
_symmetry.space_group_name_H-M   'P 1'
#
loop_
_entity.id
_entity.type
_entity.pdbx_description
1 polymer ?
#
loop_
_entity_poly.entity_id
_entity_poly.type
_entity_poly.pdbx_seq_one_letter_code
_entity_poly.pdbx_strand_id
1 'polypeptide(L)'
;MRIDIITVVPELVSSPLSESILKRAQEKGLVEIVVHNLHDYAHDKRKTTDDYPIGGEAGMVMRCEPVFELVEKLQAERNYDEIIYTSPDGITYNQHEANRLSMCENIIILCGHYKGIDHRIREHLITREISIGDYVLTGGELAACVIADSVVRLIPGAIGDEASALTDCFQDDMLAPPVYTRPAEFRGWRVPDVLLSGNFAEIEKWQEEQAYERTKQLRPDLLEL
;
A
#
# COMPACT_ATOMS: atom_id res chain seq x y z
N MET A 1 -1.94 13.50 7.25
CA MET A 1 -1.02 12.34 7.26
C MET A 1 0.27 12.68 6.53
N ARG A 2 1.42 12.18 6.97
CA ARG A 2 2.70 12.27 6.25
C ARG A 2 3.22 10.87 5.90
N ILE A 3 3.67 10.67 4.66
CA ILE A 3 4.31 9.42 4.18
C ILE A 3 5.68 9.79 3.61
N ASP A 4 6.75 9.32 4.24
CA ASP A 4 8.12 9.46 3.76
C ASP A 4 8.58 8.14 3.13
N ILE A 5 8.90 8.15 1.84
CA ILE A 5 9.35 6.97 1.09
C ILE A 5 10.85 7.09 0.86
N ILE A 6 11.61 6.15 1.38
CA ILE A 6 13.07 6.06 1.22
C ILE A 6 13.38 5.03 0.14
N THR A 7 14.09 5.44 -0.90
CA THR A 7 14.42 4.58 -2.05
C THR A 7 15.77 4.94 -2.66
N VAL A 8 16.40 4.01 -3.36
CA VAL A 8 17.58 4.23 -4.21
C VAL A 8 17.20 4.56 -5.66
N VAL A 9 15.91 4.44 -6.04
CA VAL A 9 15.39 4.71 -7.39
C VAL A 9 14.11 5.55 -7.31
N PRO A 10 14.19 6.84 -6.95
CA PRO A 10 13.03 7.71 -6.75
C PRO A 10 12.13 7.84 -7.99
N GLU A 11 12.67 7.66 -9.19
CA GLU A 11 11.92 7.73 -10.45
C GLU A 11 10.83 6.66 -10.55
N LEU A 12 11.01 5.49 -9.90
CA LEU A 12 10.03 4.40 -9.93
C LEU A 12 8.74 4.71 -9.18
N VAL A 13 8.77 5.63 -8.23
CA VAL A 13 7.60 5.99 -7.42
C VAL A 13 7.00 7.34 -7.83
N SER A 14 7.71 8.17 -8.57
CA SER A 14 7.32 9.55 -8.86
C SER A 14 5.99 9.65 -9.62
N SER A 15 5.79 8.87 -10.68
CA SER A 15 4.58 8.90 -11.50
C SER A 15 3.34 8.38 -10.74
N PRO A 16 3.34 7.18 -10.13
CA PRO A 16 2.18 6.68 -9.38
C PRO A 16 1.74 7.64 -8.25
N LEU A 17 2.68 8.27 -7.55
CA LEU A 17 2.39 9.15 -6.42
C LEU A 17 1.91 10.55 -6.83
N SER A 18 2.11 10.95 -8.07
CA SER A 18 1.80 12.30 -8.56
C SER A 18 0.56 12.38 -9.46
N GLU A 19 -0.23 11.29 -9.55
CA GLU A 19 -1.39 11.24 -10.42
C GLU A 19 -2.67 10.82 -9.68
N SER A 20 -3.84 11.04 -10.33
CA SER A 20 -5.17 10.56 -9.91
C SER A 20 -5.56 10.95 -8.48
N ILE A 21 -5.96 9.98 -7.66
CA ILE A 21 -6.43 10.17 -6.27
C ILE A 21 -5.31 10.69 -5.38
N LEU A 22 -4.10 10.12 -5.48
CA LEU A 22 -2.95 10.52 -4.68
C LEU A 22 -2.58 12.00 -4.89
N LYS A 23 -2.57 12.44 -6.16
CA LYS A 23 -2.38 13.85 -6.48
C LYS A 23 -3.43 14.75 -5.83
N ARG A 24 -4.71 14.41 -6.01
CA ARG A 24 -5.82 15.20 -5.45
C ARG A 24 -5.81 15.25 -3.93
N ALA A 25 -5.45 14.15 -3.26
CA ALA A 25 -5.32 14.12 -1.81
C ALA A 25 -4.20 15.04 -1.31
N GLN A 26 -3.06 15.06 -2.01
CA GLN A 26 -1.96 15.98 -1.72
C GLN A 26 -2.36 17.44 -1.98
N GLU A 27 -2.99 17.75 -3.12
CA GLU A 27 -3.48 19.10 -3.44
C GLU A 27 -4.51 19.63 -2.43
N LYS A 28 -5.31 18.73 -1.84
CA LYS A 28 -6.23 19.05 -0.74
C LYS A 28 -5.56 19.16 0.63
N GLY A 29 -4.27 18.86 0.74
CA GLY A 29 -3.55 18.87 2.02
C GLY A 29 -3.94 17.73 2.98
N LEU A 30 -4.60 16.66 2.50
CA LEU A 30 -5.00 15.52 3.31
C LEU A 30 -3.81 14.60 3.62
N VAL A 31 -2.86 14.51 2.71
CA VAL A 31 -1.62 13.76 2.84
C VAL A 31 -0.47 14.53 2.23
N GLU A 32 0.70 14.41 2.81
CA GLU A 32 1.97 14.86 2.26
C GLU A 32 2.83 13.62 1.99
N ILE A 33 3.22 13.38 0.73
CA ILE A 33 4.08 12.27 0.36
C ILE A 33 5.43 12.84 -0.08
N VAL A 34 6.49 12.43 0.61
CA VAL A 34 7.85 12.88 0.29
C VAL A 34 8.73 11.68 -0.04
N VAL A 35 9.39 11.77 -1.18
CA VAL A 35 10.32 10.74 -1.64
C VAL A 35 11.75 11.20 -1.37
N HIS A 36 12.50 10.36 -0.68
CA HIS A 36 13.90 10.58 -0.32
C HIS A 36 14.80 9.68 -1.13
N ASN A 37 15.77 10.29 -1.81
CA ASN A 37 16.82 9.55 -2.50
C ASN A 37 17.90 9.15 -1.50
N LEU A 38 18.05 7.87 -1.21
CA LEU A 38 19.02 7.37 -0.23
C LEU A 38 20.48 7.71 -0.61
N HIS A 39 20.78 7.85 -1.89
CA HIS A 39 22.10 8.26 -2.37
C HIS A 39 22.55 9.62 -1.86
N ASP A 40 21.64 10.50 -1.44
CA ASP A 40 21.99 11.82 -0.91
C ASP A 40 22.53 11.75 0.53
N TYR A 41 22.40 10.60 1.18
CA TYR A 41 22.90 10.30 2.53
C TYR A 41 24.14 9.39 2.52
N ALA A 42 24.67 9.08 1.35
CA ALA A 42 25.95 8.38 1.20
C ALA A 42 27.08 9.41 0.98
N HIS A 43 28.08 9.43 1.88
CA HIS A 43 29.11 10.47 1.94
C HIS A 43 30.36 10.16 1.11
N ASP A 44 30.46 8.94 0.56
CA ASP A 44 31.55 8.62 -0.34
C ASP A 44 31.39 9.29 -1.71
N LYS A 45 32.49 9.44 -2.45
CA LYS A 45 32.50 10.12 -3.75
C LYS A 45 31.54 9.52 -4.79
N ARG A 46 31.20 8.24 -4.64
CA ARG A 46 30.29 7.50 -5.55
C ARG A 46 28.85 7.47 -5.06
N LYS A 47 28.56 8.03 -3.89
CA LYS A 47 27.26 7.96 -3.20
C LYS A 47 26.73 6.52 -3.09
N THR A 48 27.59 5.62 -2.61
CA THR A 48 27.34 4.17 -2.58
C THR A 48 26.40 3.81 -1.42
N THR A 49 25.27 3.20 -1.73
CA THR A 49 24.25 2.78 -0.75
C THR A 49 24.24 1.29 -0.47
N ASP A 50 25.11 0.51 -1.13
CA ASP A 50 25.18 -0.95 -1.05
C ASP A 50 26.63 -1.43 -0.95
N ASP A 51 26.81 -2.67 -0.47
CA ASP A 51 28.11 -3.34 -0.38
C ASP A 51 27.93 -4.86 -0.47
N TYR A 52 29.03 -5.57 -0.63
CA TYR A 52 29.03 -7.03 -0.61
C TYR A 52 28.64 -7.57 0.78
N PRO A 53 27.83 -8.66 0.83
CA PRO A 53 27.49 -9.26 2.11
C PRO A 53 28.73 -9.84 2.81
N ILE A 54 28.82 -9.61 4.13
CA ILE A 54 29.81 -10.30 4.96
C ILE A 54 29.42 -11.80 4.98
N GLY A 55 30.37 -12.68 4.68
CA GLY A 55 30.12 -14.12 4.57
C GLY A 55 30.23 -14.65 3.14
N GLY A 56 30.35 -13.76 2.13
CA GLY A 56 30.74 -14.13 0.77
C GLY A 56 29.59 -14.62 -0.13
N GLU A 57 28.34 -14.33 0.20
CA GLU A 57 27.22 -14.61 -0.66
C GLU A 57 27.20 -13.69 -1.90
N ALA A 58 26.59 -14.16 -2.99
CA ALA A 58 26.42 -13.38 -4.22
C ALA A 58 25.38 -12.28 -4.05
N GLY A 59 25.58 -11.13 -4.70
CA GLY A 59 24.70 -9.98 -4.69
C GLY A 59 25.20 -8.86 -3.80
N MET A 60 24.41 -7.78 -3.71
CA MET A 60 24.70 -6.59 -2.90
C MET A 60 23.67 -6.46 -1.79
N VAL A 61 24.00 -5.76 -0.72
CA VAL A 61 23.14 -5.51 0.44
C VAL A 61 23.15 -4.03 0.74
N MET A 62 21.99 -3.45 1.02
CA MET A 62 21.87 -2.03 1.39
C MET A 62 22.57 -1.77 2.73
N ARG A 63 23.40 -0.74 2.76
CA ARG A 63 24.26 -0.39 3.91
C ARG A 63 23.47 0.30 5.03
N CYS A 64 23.95 0.14 6.26
CA CYS A 64 23.37 0.77 7.44
C CYS A 64 23.47 2.30 7.41
N GLU A 65 24.64 2.84 7.15
CA GLU A 65 24.97 4.22 7.43
C GLU A 65 23.99 5.22 6.78
N PRO A 66 23.72 5.16 5.46
CA PRO A 66 22.82 6.12 4.84
C PRO A 66 21.38 5.97 5.32
N VAL A 67 20.92 4.73 5.66
CA VAL A 67 19.56 4.50 6.15
C VAL A 67 19.38 5.04 7.55
N PHE A 68 20.33 4.75 8.47
CA PHE A 68 20.28 5.29 9.83
C PHE A 68 20.31 6.80 9.83
N GLU A 69 21.22 7.43 9.09
CA GLU A 69 21.31 8.88 9.02
C GLU A 69 20.00 9.55 8.55
N LEU A 70 19.39 9.01 7.48
CA LEU A 70 18.15 9.55 6.98
C LEU A 70 16.99 9.34 7.96
N VAL A 71 16.83 8.13 8.50
CA VAL A 71 15.74 7.82 9.43
C VAL A 71 15.87 8.64 10.71
N GLU A 72 17.06 8.73 11.31
CA GLU A 72 17.32 9.54 12.51
C GLU A 72 17.05 11.02 12.26
N LYS A 73 17.42 11.55 11.10
CA LYS A 73 17.07 12.92 10.70
C LYS A 73 15.58 13.13 10.64
N LEU A 74 14.82 12.22 10.01
CA LEU A 74 13.37 12.31 9.93
C LEU A 74 12.73 12.22 11.33
N GLN A 75 13.21 11.33 12.19
CA GLN A 75 12.75 11.19 13.57
C GLN A 75 13.07 12.41 14.45
N ALA A 76 14.14 13.15 14.14
CA ALA A 76 14.44 14.41 14.81
C ALA A 76 13.45 15.54 14.44
N GLU A 77 12.80 15.45 13.29
CA GLU A 77 11.83 16.44 12.82
C GLU A 77 10.40 16.16 13.32
N ARG A 78 10.03 14.88 13.48
CA ARG A 78 8.68 14.45 13.90
C ARG A 78 8.67 13.02 14.46
N ASN A 79 7.62 12.68 15.21
CA ASN A 79 7.37 11.31 15.62
C ASN A 79 6.76 10.51 14.46
N TYR A 80 7.23 9.28 14.28
CA TYR A 80 6.66 8.34 13.31
C TYR A 80 5.97 7.19 14.05
N ASP A 81 4.75 6.88 13.61
CA ASP A 81 3.96 5.79 14.17
C ASP A 81 4.51 4.43 13.71
N GLU A 82 4.97 4.38 12.46
CA GLU A 82 5.53 3.16 11.87
C GLU A 82 6.73 3.47 10.95
N ILE A 83 7.72 2.59 10.98
CA ILE A 83 8.81 2.51 10.02
C ILE A 83 8.70 1.15 9.33
N ILE A 84 8.17 1.17 8.11
CA ILE A 84 7.82 -0.01 7.33
C ILE A 84 8.98 -0.37 6.40
N TYR A 85 9.36 -1.63 6.37
CA TYR A 85 10.25 -2.19 5.34
C TYR A 85 9.44 -3.05 4.38
N THR A 86 9.52 -2.74 3.08
CA THR A 86 8.89 -3.56 2.03
C THR A 86 9.79 -4.74 1.69
N SER A 87 9.35 -5.93 2.02
CA SER A 87 10.13 -7.16 1.94
C SER A 87 9.25 -8.34 1.53
N PRO A 88 9.72 -9.29 0.69
CA PRO A 88 8.93 -10.48 0.35
C PRO A 88 8.70 -11.41 1.53
N ASP A 89 9.52 -11.36 2.57
CA ASP A 89 9.44 -12.17 3.79
C ASP A 89 8.69 -11.49 4.95
N GLY A 90 8.11 -10.31 4.72
CA GLY A 90 7.26 -9.61 5.68
C GLY A 90 5.86 -10.23 5.83
N ILE A 91 5.08 -9.67 6.76
CA ILE A 91 3.66 -10.05 6.90
C ILE A 91 2.89 -9.71 5.62
N THR A 92 1.96 -10.58 5.24
CA THR A 92 1.14 -10.34 4.04
C THR A 92 0.21 -9.14 4.25
N TYR A 93 0.33 -8.15 3.37
CA TYR A 93 -0.50 -6.95 3.34
C TYR A 93 -1.94 -7.28 2.94
N ASN A 94 -2.89 -6.72 3.67
CA ASN A 94 -4.32 -6.88 3.42
C ASN A 94 -5.08 -5.59 3.76
N GLN A 95 -6.41 -5.59 3.59
CA GLN A 95 -7.25 -4.41 3.85
C GLN A 95 -7.21 -3.98 5.33
N HIS A 96 -7.13 -4.92 6.28
CA HIS A 96 -7.04 -4.59 7.70
C HIS A 96 -5.76 -3.81 8.03
N GLU A 97 -4.62 -4.19 7.41
CA GLU A 97 -3.37 -3.44 7.54
C GLU A 97 -3.48 -2.05 6.90
N ALA A 98 -4.16 -1.94 5.75
CA ALA A 98 -4.42 -0.63 5.14
C ALA A 98 -5.26 0.26 6.05
N ASN A 99 -6.34 -0.29 6.64
CA ASN A 99 -7.20 0.42 7.59
C ASN A 99 -6.41 0.87 8.81
N ARG A 100 -5.57 0.00 9.39
CA ARG A 100 -4.71 0.33 10.52
C ARG A 100 -3.73 1.45 10.20
N LEU A 101 -3.04 1.36 9.05
CA LEU A 101 -2.06 2.36 8.63
C LEU A 101 -2.71 3.70 8.27
N SER A 102 -3.96 3.72 7.81
CA SER A 102 -4.68 4.96 7.52
C SER A 102 -5.00 5.80 8.77
N MET A 103 -4.90 5.20 9.96
CA MET A 103 -5.06 5.88 11.25
C MET A 103 -3.77 6.51 11.77
N CYS A 104 -2.62 6.22 11.15
CA CYS A 104 -1.34 6.80 11.50
C CYS A 104 -1.23 8.26 11.06
N GLU A 105 -0.50 9.07 11.81
CA GLU A 105 -0.20 10.45 11.43
C GLU A 105 1.01 10.53 10.51
N ASN A 106 2.07 9.76 10.82
CA ASN A 106 3.33 9.79 10.09
C ASN A 106 3.89 8.37 9.92
N ILE A 107 4.23 7.98 8.71
CA ILE A 107 4.88 6.69 8.41
C ILE A 107 6.10 6.88 7.52
N ILE A 108 7.12 6.06 7.75
CA ILE A 108 8.25 5.89 6.83
C ILE A 108 8.07 4.56 6.11
N ILE A 109 8.32 4.53 4.80
CA ILE A 109 8.39 3.30 4.01
C ILE A 109 9.78 3.19 3.40
N LEU A 110 10.58 2.26 3.90
CA LEU A 110 11.88 1.90 3.34
C LEU A 110 11.69 0.88 2.23
N CYS A 111 12.01 1.25 0.99
CA CYS A 111 11.98 0.35 -0.15
C CYS A 111 13.24 -0.53 -0.13
N GLY A 112 13.04 -1.84 -0.03
CA GLY A 112 14.12 -2.81 -0.21
C GLY A 112 14.65 -2.81 -1.64
N HIS A 113 15.94 -3.04 -1.79
CA HIS A 113 16.58 -3.20 -3.08
C HIS A 113 17.71 -4.24 -2.99
N TYR A 114 18.33 -4.59 -4.12
CA TYR A 114 19.41 -5.57 -4.18
C TYR A 114 18.99 -6.95 -3.65
N LYS A 115 19.83 -7.61 -2.84
CA LYS A 115 19.51 -8.87 -2.16
C LYS A 115 18.75 -8.66 -0.83
N GLY A 116 18.66 -7.42 -0.38
CA GLY A 116 18.06 -7.03 0.87
C GLY A 116 18.78 -5.87 1.51
N ILE A 117 18.51 -5.67 2.79
CA ILE A 117 19.11 -4.63 3.62
C ILE A 117 19.95 -5.26 4.74
N ASP A 118 20.92 -4.53 5.25
CA ASP A 118 21.69 -4.96 6.41
C ASP A 118 20.76 -5.26 7.58
N HIS A 119 20.94 -6.42 8.23
CA HIS A 119 20.02 -6.89 9.25
C HIS A 119 19.90 -5.95 10.45
N ARG A 120 20.92 -5.18 10.76
CA ARG A 120 20.89 -4.16 11.81
C ARG A 120 19.86 -3.06 11.56
N ILE A 121 19.52 -2.76 10.30
CA ILE A 121 18.42 -1.85 9.95
C ILE A 121 17.11 -2.47 10.40
N ARG A 122 16.89 -3.77 10.10
CA ARG A 122 15.68 -4.50 10.50
C ARG A 122 15.54 -4.53 12.02
N GLU A 123 16.61 -4.83 12.76
CA GLU A 123 16.59 -4.98 14.22
C GLU A 123 16.39 -3.67 14.98
N HIS A 124 16.90 -2.55 14.45
CA HIS A 124 16.97 -1.32 15.24
C HIS A 124 16.09 -0.17 14.74
N LEU A 125 15.65 -0.19 13.48
CA LEU A 125 14.83 0.87 12.91
C LEU A 125 13.43 0.42 12.50
N ILE A 126 13.30 -0.80 11.97
CA ILE A 126 12.04 -1.26 11.38
C ILE A 126 11.05 -1.67 12.47
N THR A 127 9.86 -1.09 12.43
CA THR A 127 8.75 -1.49 13.32
C THR A 127 7.87 -2.56 12.68
N ARG A 128 7.84 -2.61 11.34
CA ARG A 128 7.01 -3.55 10.59
C ARG A 128 7.61 -3.90 9.23
N GLU A 129 7.58 -5.18 8.90
CA GLU A 129 7.95 -5.68 7.58
C GLU A 129 6.69 -6.13 6.85
N ILE A 130 6.50 -5.65 5.61
CA ILE A 130 5.29 -5.88 4.82
C ILE A 130 5.65 -6.50 3.48
N SER A 131 4.97 -7.61 3.15
CA SER A 131 4.95 -8.25 1.83
C SER A 131 3.62 -7.99 1.14
N ILE A 132 3.64 -7.65 -0.15
CA ILE A 132 2.42 -7.53 -0.96
C ILE A 132 2.01 -8.84 -1.66
N GLY A 133 2.66 -9.95 -1.33
CA GLY A 133 2.35 -11.29 -1.86
C GLY A 133 3.59 -12.17 -1.96
N ASP A 134 3.36 -13.47 -2.17
CA ASP A 134 4.40 -14.51 -2.22
C ASP A 134 5.11 -14.53 -3.59
N TYR A 135 5.76 -13.43 -3.92
CA TYR A 135 6.59 -13.27 -5.11
C TYR A 135 7.66 -12.21 -4.88
N VAL A 136 8.73 -12.27 -5.66
CA VAL A 136 9.87 -11.37 -5.53
C VAL A 136 9.86 -10.33 -6.63
N LEU A 137 9.98 -9.06 -6.27
CA LEU A 137 10.18 -7.92 -7.17
C LEU A 137 11.66 -7.52 -7.22
N THR A 138 12.02 -6.68 -8.17
CA THR A 138 13.37 -6.12 -8.28
C THR A 138 13.72 -5.12 -7.18
N GLY A 139 12.68 -4.52 -6.56
CA GLY A 139 12.80 -3.56 -5.45
C GLY A 139 11.46 -3.36 -4.76
N GLY A 140 11.44 -2.67 -3.66
CA GLY A 140 10.26 -2.41 -2.83
C GLY A 140 9.43 -1.21 -3.25
N GLU A 141 9.82 -0.49 -4.28
CA GLU A 141 9.21 0.77 -4.73
C GLU A 141 7.75 0.59 -5.15
N LEU A 142 7.45 -0.45 -5.94
CA LEU A 142 6.08 -0.75 -6.36
C LEU A 142 5.21 -1.17 -5.15
N ALA A 143 5.78 -1.92 -4.22
CA ALA A 143 5.10 -2.28 -2.97
C ALA A 143 4.79 -1.03 -2.14
N ALA A 144 5.72 -0.09 -2.05
CA ALA A 144 5.50 1.20 -1.38
C ALA A 144 4.36 2.01 -2.04
N CYS A 145 4.29 2.00 -3.37
CA CYS A 145 3.18 2.64 -4.09
C CYS A 145 1.83 1.97 -3.79
N VAL A 146 1.78 0.63 -3.75
CA VAL A 146 0.55 -0.14 -3.39
C VAL A 146 0.10 0.20 -1.97
N ILE A 147 1.02 0.24 -1.01
CA ILE A 147 0.72 0.61 0.38
C ILE A 147 0.23 2.07 0.45
N ALA A 148 0.95 3.01 -0.18
CA ALA A 148 0.57 4.42 -0.17
C ALA A 148 -0.83 4.65 -0.80
N ASP A 149 -1.14 4.03 -1.94
CA ASP A 149 -2.43 4.16 -2.61
C ASP A 149 -3.57 3.61 -1.74
N SER A 150 -3.42 2.39 -1.23
CA SER A 150 -4.44 1.73 -0.41
C SER A 150 -4.69 2.43 0.93
N VAL A 151 -3.67 3.07 1.52
CA VAL A 151 -3.78 3.85 2.75
C VAL A 151 -4.44 5.22 2.48
N VAL A 152 -3.93 5.96 1.50
CA VAL A 152 -4.40 7.33 1.22
C VAL A 152 -5.86 7.36 0.79
N ARG A 153 -6.34 6.37 0.02
CA ARG A 153 -7.74 6.31 -0.38
C ARG A 153 -8.73 6.16 0.78
N LEU A 154 -8.26 5.70 1.95
CA LEU A 154 -9.06 5.56 3.17
C LEU A 154 -9.13 6.84 4.00
N ILE A 155 -8.29 7.84 3.72
CA ILE A 155 -8.31 9.12 4.41
C ILE A 155 -9.62 9.86 4.05
N PRO A 156 -10.41 10.34 5.04
CA PRO A 156 -11.63 11.10 4.78
C PRO A 156 -11.41 12.25 3.80
N GLY A 157 -12.25 12.33 2.77
CA GLY A 157 -12.15 13.36 1.72
C GLY A 157 -11.15 13.07 0.60
N ALA A 158 -10.36 11.98 0.65
CA ALA A 158 -9.43 11.60 -0.42
C ALA A 158 -10.19 11.18 -1.68
N ILE A 159 -11.19 10.31 -1.55
CA ILE A 159 -12.12 9.95 -2.63
C ILE A 159 -13.40 10.77 -2.53
N GLY A 160 -14.07 10.97 -3.67
CA GLY A 160 -15.23 11.87 -3.75
C GLY A 160 -16.50 11.36 -3.10
N ASP A 161 -16.63 10.06 -2.92
CA ASP A 161 -17.76 9.41 -2.24
C ASP A 161 -17.21 8.53 -1.11
N GLU A 162 -17.34 9.01 0.12
CA GLU A 162 -16.85 8.32 1.31
C GLU A 162 -17.56 6.98 1.55
N ALA A 163 -18.84 6.87 1.14
CA ALA A 163 -19.59 5.61 1.23
C ALA A 163 -18.97 4.52 0.33
N SER A 164 -18.34 4.92 -0.78
CA SER A 164 -17.69 3.98 -1.70
C SER A 164 -16.53 3.22 -1.04
N ALA A 165 -15.75 3.87 -0.17
CA ALA A 165 -14.64 3.21 0.53
C ALA A 165 -15.14 2.17 1.56
N LEU A 166 -16.31 2.40 2.16
CA LEU A 166 -16.89 1.50 3.15
C LEU A 166 -17.55 0.26 2.54
N THR A 167 -17.92 0.33 1.26
CA THR A 167 -18.59 -0.78 0.52
C THR A 167 -17.65 -1.54 -0.41
N ASP A 168 -16.35 -1.24 -0.36
CA ASP A 168 -15.34 -1.96 -1.14
C ASP A 168 -15.10 -3.39 -0.60
N CYS A 169 -14.52 -4.24 -1.46
CA CYS A 169 -14.10 -5.59 -1.08
C CYS A 169 -13.23 -5.57 0.19
N PHE A 170 -13.39 -6.60 1.02
CA PHE A 170 -12.57 -6.86 2.22
C PHE A 170 -12.79 -5.90 3.41
N GLN A 171 -13.76 -5.00 3.35
CA GLN A 171 -14.10 -4.20 4.53
C GLN A 171 -14.84 -5.05 5.59
N ASP A 172 -15.72 -5.95 5.12
CA ASP A 172 -16.47 -6.90 5.94
C ASP A 172 -16.03 -8.34 5.69
N ASP A 173 -14.75 -8.55 5.34
CA ASP A 173 -14.16 -9.86 5.00
C ASP A 173 -14.87 -10.58 3.83
N MET A 174 -15.56 -9.82 2.98
CA MET A 174 -16.28 -10.33 1.81
C MET A 174 -15.83 -9.65 0.51
N LEU A 175 -16.11 -10.31 -0.59
CA LEU A 175 -15.99 -9.72 -1.92
C LEU A 175 -17.23 -8.85 -2.22
N ALA A 176 -17.03 -7.75 -2.95
CA ALA A 176 -18.14 -6.91 -3.40
C ALA A 176 -19.09 -7.67 -4.33
N PRO A 177 -20.40 -7.34 -4.32
CA PRO A 177 -21.38 -7.89 -5.24
C PRO A 177 -21.07 -7.47 -6.68
N PRO A 178 -21.68 -8.15 -7.70
CA PRO A 178 -21.57 -7.71 -9.08
C PRO A 178 -22.19 -6.33 -9.27
N VAL A 179 -21.49 -5.49 -10.01
CA VAL A 179 -21.98 -4.15 -10.37
C VAL A 179 -22.30 -4.06 -11.86
N TYR A 180 -23.30 -3.28 -12.19
CA TYR A 180 -23.79 -3.09 -13.56
C TYR A 180 -23.89 -1.59 -13.87
N THR A 181 -23.73 -1.26 -15.15
CA THR A 181 -23.93 0.09 -15.68
C THR A 181 -24.91 0.07 -16.86
N ARG A 182 -25.32 1.23 -17.31
CA ARG A 182 -26.13 1.38 -18.54
C ARG A 182 -25.34 0.98 -19.78
N PRO A 183 -26.01 0.38 -20.79
CA PRO A 183 -27.46 0.10 -20.92
C PRO A 183 -27.90 -1.11 -20.10
N ALA A 184 -29.21 -1.19 -19.76
CA ALA A 184 -29.82 -2.32 -19.04
C ALA A 184 -29.76 -3.66 -19.78
N GLU A 185 -29.54 -3.63 -21.09
CA GLU A 185 -29.33 -4.82 -21.93
C GLU A 185 -28.18 -4.53 -22.92
N PHE A 186 -27.23 -5.46 -23.00
CA PHE A 186 -26.10 -5.40 -23.92
C PHE A 186 -25.86 -6.78 -24.54
N ARG A 187 -26.03 -6.92 -25.85
CA ARG A 187 -25.87 -8.17 -26.62
C ARG A 187 -26.69 -9.34 -26.11
N GLY A 188 -27.91 -9.07 -25.60
CA GLY A 188 -28.79 -10.08 -25.02
C GLY A 188 -28.53 -10.39 -23.55
N TRP A 189 -27.50 -9.83 -22.94
CA TRP A 189 -27.22 -9.92 -21.51
C TRP A 189 -27.92 -8.78 -20.77
N ARG A 190 -28.76 -9.14 -19.79
CA ARG A 190 -29.59 -8.18 -19.06
C ARG A 190 -29.09 -7.96 -17.64
N VAL A 191 -29.22 -6.73 -17.18
CA VAL A 191 -29.10 -6.40 -15.77
C VAL A 191 -30.21 -7.10 -14.98
N PRO A 192 -29.95 -7.68 -13.80
CA PRO A 192 -30.98 -8.27 -12.94
C PRO A 192 -32.12 -7.28 -12.67
N ASP A 193 -33.37 -7.74 -12.81
CA ASP A 193 -34.57 -6.89 -12.70
C ASP A 193 -34.68 -6.24 -11.31
N VAL A 194 -34.20 -6.90 -10.25
CA VAL A 194 -34.14 -6.34 -8.88
C VAL A 194 -33.38 -5.02 -8.83
N LEU A 195 -32.29 -4.88 -9.57
CA LEU A 195 -31.46 -3.65 -9.61
C LEU A 195 -32.15 -2.50 -10.35
N LEU A 196 -33.16 -2.82 -11.15
CA LEU A 196 -33.99 -1.85 -11.91
C LEU A 196 -35.32 -1.50 -11.21
N SER A 197 -35.63 -2.19 -10.09
CA SER A 197 -36.93 -2.07 -9.39
C SER A 197 -37.11 -0.74 -8.66
N GLY A 198 -36.01 -0.09 -8.23
CA GLY A 198 -36.05 1.06 -7.32
C GLY A 198 -36.39 0.70 -5.87
N ASN A 199 -36.55 -0.58 -5.53
CA ASN A 199 -36.77 -1.04 -4.16
C ASN A 199 -35.43 -1.27 -3.48
N PHE A 200 -34.91 -0.26 -2.75
CA PHE A 200 -33.59 -0.29 -2.14
C PHE A 200 -33.40 -1.45 -1.18
N ALA A 201 -34.41 -1.85 -0.41
CA ALA A 201 -34.30 -2.98 0.52
C ALA A 201 -34.10 -4.33 -0.20
N GLU A 202 -34.78 -4.54 -1.33
CA GLU A 202 -34.57 -5.74 -2.16
C GLU A 202 -33.22 -5.71 -2.89
N ILE A 203 -32.76 -4.53 -3.31
CA ILE A 203 -31.47 -4.35 -3.94
C ILE A 203 -30.35 -4.68 -2.92
N GLU A 204 -30.40 -4.14 -1.72
CA GLU A 204 -29.45 -4.39 -0.65
C GLU A 204 -29.37 -5.88 -0.30
N LYS A 205 -30.49 -6.51 -0.08
CA LYS A 205 -30.57 -7.96 0.18
C LYS A 205 -29.95 -8.79 -0.96
N TRP A 206 -30.25 -8.44 -2.21
CA TRP A 206 -29.66 -9.09 -3.37
C TRP A 206 -28.15 -8.90 -3.43
N GLN A 207 -27.66 -7.69 -3.13
CA GLN A 207 -26.23 -7.40 -3.09
C GLN A 207 -25.51 -8.22 -2.01
N GLU A 208 -26.07 -8.32 -0.81
CA GLU A 208 -25.53 -9.16 0.26
C GLU A 208 -25.48 -10.65 -0.13
N GLU A 209 -26.55 -11.18 -0.70
CA GLU A 209 -26.60 -12.56 -1.19
C GLU A 209 -25.54 -12.82 -2.28
N GLN A 210 -25.38 -11.89 -3.23
CA GLN A 210 -24.37 -12.02 -4.28
C GLN A 210 -22.94 -11.88 -3.76
N ALA A 211 -22.69 -10.99 -2.81
CA ALA A 211 -21.40 -10.84 -2.14
C ALA A 211 -20.99 -12.14 -1.44
N TYR A 212 -21.92 -12.73 -0.67
CA TYR A 212 -21.72 -14.00 0.02
C TYR A 212 -21.41 -15.16 -0.95
N GLU A 213 -22.25 -15.35 -1.98
CA GLU A 213 -22.05 -16.43 -2.95
C GLU A 213 -20.73 -16.28 -3.73
N ARG A 214 -20.35 -15.06 -4.11
CA ARG A 214 -19.06 -14.79 -4.76
C ARG A 214 -17.90 -15.10 -3.83
N THR A 215 -17.99 -14.69 -2.56
CA THR A 215 -16.94 -14.95 -1.56
C THR A 215 -16.79 -16.43 -1.35
N LYS A 216 -17.88 -17.16 -1.16
CA LYS A 216 -17.89 -18.63 -1.00
C LYS A 216 -17.27 -19.34 -2.20
N GLN A 217 -17.48 -18.85 -3.40
CA GLN A 217 -16.95 -19.46 -4.63
C GLN A 217 -15.46 -19.14 -4.85
N LEU A 218 -15.04 -17.88 -4.66
CA LEU A 218 -13.75 -17.39 -5.08
C LEU A 218 -12.74 -17.25 -3.93
N ARG A 219 -13.23 -16.98 -2.74
CA ARG A 219 -12.41 -16.75 -1.54
C ARG A 219 -13.09 -17.34 -0.30
N PRO A 220 -13.30 -18.68 -0.28
CA PRO A 220 -13.93 -19.35 0.88
C PRO A 220 -13.13 -19.16 2.17
N ASP A 221 -11.83 -18.93 2.07
CA ASP A 221 -10.93 -18.62 3.18
C ASP A 221 -11.36 -17.39 4.00
N LEU A 222 -12.07 -16.43 3.39
CA LEU A 222 -12.57 -15.24 4.08
C LEU A 222 -13.80 -15.52 4.97
N LEU A 223 -14.51 -16.63 4.75
CA LEU A 223 -15.70 -17.03 5.52
C LEU A 223 -15.37 -17.98 6.67
N GLU A 224 -14.13 -18.43 6.79
CA GLU A 224 -13.66 -19.39 7.82
C GLU A 224 -13.00 -18.69 9.03
N LEU A 225 -13.06 -17.36 9.10
CA LEU A 225 -12.46 -16.53 10.16
C LEU A 225 -13.38 -16.38 11.37
#